data_ad6f2f8ead25ac2724c8b8983eafb9bc
#
_entry.id   ad6f2f8ead25ac2724c8b8983eafb9bc
#
_cell.length_a   1.000
_cell.length_b   1.000
_cell.length_c   1.000
_cell.angle_alpha   90.00
_cell.angle_beta   90.00
_cell.angle_gamma   90.00
#
_symmetry.space_group_name_H-M   'P 1'
#
loop_
_entity.id
_entity.type
_entity.pdbx_description
1 polymer ?
#
loop_
_entity_poly.entity_id
_entity_poly.type
_entity_poly.pdbx_seq_one_letter_code
_entity_poly.pdbx_strand_id
1 'polypeptide(L)'
;FIDSSYLAVEYLKRVPEMLPVRYVDIAKATDGHTKLGYVESSFNCAIIGFGETGQEAVKFLYEYGAFPNRENKKAPFKRHIFDYDTDTAVGTLGINLKSIRSTTASDNEFALHNCKVGTIEFRTKMLDLIEDLNYIVICLGDDNLNLQTALDIAESAEIHGRGTAANFCIAVKQSQISKLNEDTLAKANNTYNNCLHPFGMLETIWKKHIITNIGIEQKAHNFFDSYTELS
;
A
#
# COMPACT_ATOMS: atom_id res chain seq x y z
N PHE A 1 14.74 -21.00 2.14
CA PHE A 1 13.33 -20.98 2.52
C PHE A 1 12.64 -19.83 1.78
N ILE A 2 11.61 -20.12 1.02
CA ILE A 2 10.88 -19.09 0.26
C ILE A 2 9.70 -18.65 1.14
N ASP A 3 9.69 -17.37 1.51
CA ASP A 3 8.66 -16.78 2.35
C ASP A 3 7.47 -16.34 1.51
N SER A 4 6.28 -16.84 1.85
CA SER A 4 5.03 -16.49 1.18
C SER A 4 4.64 -15.02 1.37
N SER A 5 5.01 -14.41 2.49
CA SER A 5 4.78 -12.99 2.78
C SER A 5 5.61 -12.11 1.85
N TYR A 6 6.88 -12.46 1.67
CA TYR A 6 7.75 -11.80 0.70
C TYR A 6 7.21 -11.93 -0.73
N LEU A 7 6.81 -13.15 -1.15
CA LEU A 7 6.27 -13.37 -2.50
C LEU A 7 4.97 -12.63 -2.75
N ALA A 8 4.10 -12.53 -1.72
CA ALA A 8 2.86 -11.78 -1.83
C ALA A 8 3.12 -10.30 -2.14
N VAL A 9 4.09 -9.70 -1.45
CA VAL A 9 4.47 -8.29 -1.68
C VAL A 9 5.25 -8.11 -2.98
N GLU A 10 6.07 -9.09 -3.38
CA GLU A 10 6.71 -9.09 -4.69
C GLU A 10 5.69 -9.07 -5.85
N TYR A 11 4.50 -9.62 -5.63
CA TYR A 11 3.41 -9.50 -6.60
C TYR A 11 2.93 -8.05 -6.76
N LEU A 12 2.82 -7.27 -5.68
CA LEU A 12 2.45 -5.84 -5.76
C LEU A 12 3.38 -5.04 -6.67
N LYS A 13 4.67 -5.36 -6.64
CA LYS A 13 5.69 -4.68 -7.46
C LYS A 13 5.56 -4.98 -8.97
N ARG A 14 4.77 -5.98 -9.35
CA ARG A 14 4.63 -6.45 -10.74
C ARG A 14 3.32 -6.06 -11.39
N VAL A 15 2.38 -5.56 -10.63
CA VAL A 15 1.04 -5.19 -11.10
C VAL A 15 0.99 -3.67 -11.21
N PRO A 16 0.96 -3.10 -12.42
CA PRO A 16 0.98 -1.65 -12.61
C PRO A 16 -0.10 -0.92 -11.81
N GLU A 17 -1.30 -1.50 -11.72
CA GLU A 17 -2.45 -0.94 -10.99
C GLU A 17 -2.22 -0.86 -9.49
N MET A 18 -1.22 -1.59 -8.96
CA MET A 18 -0.87 -1.60 -7.54
C MET A 18 0.38 -0.77 -7.21
N LEU A 19 0.97 -0.09 -8.18
CA LEU A 19 2.14 0.74 -7.92
C LEU A 19 1.75 2.06 -7.26
N PRO A 20 2.44 2.49 -6.19
CA PRO A 20 2.15 3.73 -5.47
C PRO A 20 2.12 4.98 -6.34
N VAL A 21 2.91 4.99 -7.41
CA VAL A 21 2.98 6.12 -8.36
C VAL A 21 1.63 6.46 -9.02
N ARG A 22 0.71 5.51 -9.12
CA ARG A 22 -0.63 5.75 -9.67
C ARG A 22 -1.58 6.47 -8.72
N TYR A 23 -1.19 6.63 -7.47
CA TYR A 23 -2.03 7.16 -6.41
C TYR A 23 -1.49 8.48 -5.83
N VAL A 24 -0.68 9.17 -6.63
CA VAL A 24 -0.16 10.51 -6.33
C VAL A 24 -0.37 11.44 -7.53
N ASP A 25 -0.55 12.71 -7.24
CA ASP A 25 -0.65 13.72 -8.29
C ASP A 25 0.75 14.12 -8.75
N ILE A 26 1.05 13.81 -10.00
CA ILE A 26 2.35 14.10 -10.62
C ILE A 26 2.22 15.37 -11.46
N ALA A 27 2.92 16.42 -11.04
CA ALA A 27 3.06 17.64 -11.83
C ALA A 27 4.15 17.50 -12.88
N LYS A 28 3.91 18.01 -14.08
CA LYS A 28 4.92 18.04 -15.15
C LYS A 28 6.00 19.06 -14.83
N ALA A 29 7.25 18.67 -15.01
CA ALA A 29 8.36 19.62 -14.95
C ALA A 29 8.25 20.61 -16.13
N THR A 30 8.15 21.90 -15.82
CA THR A 30 7.97 22.98 -16.80
C THR A 30 9.29 23.60 -17.24
N ASP A 31 10.41 23.20 -16.63
CA ASP A 31 11.73 23.78 -16.85
C ASP A 31 12.44 23.30 -18.14
N GLY A 32 11.85 22.37 -18.87
CA GLY A 32 12.41 21.80 -20.12
C GLY A 32 13.69 20.99 -19.95
N HIS A 33 14.24 20.90 -18.74
CA HIS A 33 15.49 20.21 -18.45
C HIS A 33 15.31 18.85 -17.80
N THR A 34 14.21 18.64 -17.10
CA THR A 34 13.85 17.35 -16.48
C THR A 34 12.61 16.79 -17.15
N LYS A 35 12.73 15.55 -17.65
CA LYS A 35 11.57 14.78 -18.15
C LYS A 35 10.80 14.09 -17.03
N LEU A 36 11.27 14.20 -15.79
CA LEU A 36 10.69 13.54 -14.63
C LEU A 36 9.72 14.50 -13.95
N GLY A 37 8.50 14.03 -13.72
CA GLY A 37 7.52 14.74 -12.91
C GLY A 37 7.92 14.78 -11.43
N TYR A 38 7.23 15.59 -10.66
CA TYR A 38 7.38 15.67 -9.20
C TYR A 38 6.01 15.62 -8.53
N VAL A 39 5.98 15.22 -7.27
CA VAL A 39 4.76 15.12 -6.47
C VAL A 39 4.61 16.41 -5.66
N GLU A 40 3.44 17.07 -5.75
CA GLU A 40 3.15 18.30 -5.02
C GLU A 40 2.60 18.05 -3.63
N SER A 41 1.92 16.90 -3.44
CA SER A 41 1.31 16.50 -2.17
C SER A 41 2.15 15.47 -1.42
N SER A 42 1.80 15.22 -0.16
CA SER A 42 2.37 14.09 0.59
C SER A 42 1.83 12.77 0.07
N PHE A 43 2.67 11.72 0.11
CA PHE A 43 2.21 10.35 -0.04
C PHE A 43 1.93 9.76 1.35
N ASN A 44 0.68 9.41 1.62
CA ASN A 44 0.25 8.89 2.90
C ASN A 44 -0.30 7.47 2.73
N CYS A 45 0.19 6.55 3.53
CA CYS A 45 -0.26 5.16 3.46
C CYS A 45 -0.60 4.58 4.84
N ALA A 46 -1.45 3.57 4.85
CA ALA A 46 -1.77 2.79 6.03
C ALA A 46 -1.48 1.30 5.80
N ILE A 47 -0.91 0.64 6.81
CA ILE A 47 -0.73 -0.80 6.85
C ILE A 47 -1.56 -1.33 8.02
N ILE A 48 -2.51 -2.22 7.72
CA ILE A 48 -3.43 -2.81 8.69
C ILE A 48 -3.08 -4.29 8.87
N GLY A 49 -2.55 -4.63 10.04
CA GLY A 49 -1.88 -5.89 10.33
C GLY A 49 -0.38 -5.80 10.07
N PHE A 50 0.42 -5.84 11.13
CA PHE A 50 1.88 -5.64 11.06
C PHE A 50 2.68 -6.91 11.34
N GLY A 51 2.13 -8.07 10.97
CA GLY A 51 2.86 -9.34 10.89
C GLY A 51 3.88 -9.35 9.74
N GLU A 52 4.37 -10.53 9.37
CA GLU A 52 5.41 -10.68 8.32
C GLU A 52 5.04 -9.98 7.00
N THR A 53 3.81 -10.17 6.51
CA THR A 53 3.36 -9.51 5.27
C THR A 53 3.29 -7.99 5.42
N GLY A 54 2.85 -7.46 6.56
CA GLY A 54 2.80 -6.03 6.82
C GLY A 54 4.18 -5.40 6.86
N GLN A 55 5.16 -6.09 7.43
CA GLN A 55 6.56 -5.66 7.45
C GLN A 55 7.16 -5.64 6.03
N GLU A 56 6.87 -6.64 5.19
CA GLU A 56 7.28 -6.62 3.78
C GLU A 56 6.56 -5.50 3.00
N ALA A 57 5.28 -5.24 3.29
CA ALA A 57 4.55 -4.13 2.68
C ALA A 57 5.15 -2.75 3.01
N VAL A 58 5.65 -2.55 4.23
CA VAL A 58 6.40 -1.33 4.59
C VAL A 58 7.64 -1.15 3.72
N LYS A 59 8.40 -2.22 3.48
CA LYS A 59 9.58 -2.18 2.60
C LYS A 59 9.18 -1.77 1.18
N PHE A 60 8.15 -2.39 0.64
CA PHE A 60 7.61 -2.05 -0.67
C PHE A 60 7.20 -0.58 -0.77
N LEU A 61 6.40 -0.09 0.19
CA LEU A 61 5.97 1.30 0.20
C LEU A 61 7.12 2.27 0.42
N TYR A 62 8.17 1.87 1.14
CA TYR A 62 9.38 2.68 1.29
C TYR A 62 10.18 2.77 -0.03
N GLU A 63 10.29 1.66 -0.75
CA GLU A 63 10.99 1.61 -2.04
C GLU A 63 10.25 2.36 -3.15
N TYR A 64 8.93 2.21 -3.23
CA TYR A 64 8.10 2.70 -4.33
C TYR A 64 7.29 3.97 -4.03
N GLY A 65 7.28 4.43 -2.79
CA GLY A 65 6.56 5.62 -2.33
C GLY A 65 7.45 6.83 -2.04
N ALA A 66 8.75 6.74 -2.31
CA ALA A 66 9.70 7.83 -2.12
C ALA A 66 9.76 8.72 -3.37
N PHE A 67 8.81 9.65 -3.49
CA PHE A 67 8.71 10.53 -4.64
C PHE A 67 9.52 11.82 -4.47
N PRO A 68 10.08 12.39 -5.56
CA PRO A 68 10.69 13.72 -5.51
C PRO A 68 9.62 14.82 -5.44
N ASN A 69 9.89 15.87 -4.70
CA ASN A 69 9.14 17.11 -4.76
C ASN A 69 9.73 18.09 -5.79
N ARG A 70 9.10 19.27 -5.95
CA ARG A 70 9.55 20.31 -6.89
C ARG A 70 11.01 20.74 -6.69
N GLU A 71 11.55 20.64 -5.48
CA GLU A 71 12.94 20.97 -5.16
C GLU A 71 13.91 19.79 -5.39
N ASN A 72 13.44 18.71 -5.98
CA ASN A 72 14.15 17.44 -6.12
C ASN A 72 14.61 16.85 -4.76
N LYS A 73 13.85 17.16 -3.70
CA LYS A 73 13.97 16.55 -2.39
C LYS A 73 12.86 15.51 -2.25
N LYS A 74 12.99 14.62 -1.27
CA LYS A 74 11.93 13.66 -0.96
C LYS A 74 10.65 14.41 -0.55
N ALA A 75 9.54 14.09 -1.20
CA ALA A 75 8.21 14.55 -0.77
C ALA A 75 7.85 13.98 0.60
N PRO A 76 7.00 14.64 1.38
CA PRO A 76 6.55 14.11 2.66
C PRO A 76 5.87 12.74 2.47
N PHE A 77 6.27 11.78 3.32
CA PHE A 77 5.80 10.41 3.26
C PHE A 77 5.38 9.94 4.66
N LYS A 78 4.08 9.79 4.91
CA LYS A 78 3.54 9.34 6.19
C LYS A 78 3.06 7.91 6.11
N ARG A 79 3.40 7.10 7.10
CA ARG A 79 3.03 5.69 7.23
C ARG A 79 2.30 5.46 8.54
N HIS A 80 1.06 5.05 8.44
CA HIS A 80 0.21 4.71 9.57
C HIS A 80 0.18 3.19 9.74
N ILE A 81 0.64 2.69 10.86
CA ILE A 81 0.68 1.26 11.17
C ILE A 81 -0.41 0.96 12.19
N PHE A 82 -1.33 0.08 11.81
CA PHE A 82 -2.41 -0.39 12.67
C PHE A 82 -2.18 -1.86 13.04
N ASP A 83 -1.98 -2.11 14.32
CA ASP A 83 -1.89 -3.47 14.86
C ASP A 83 -2.37 -3.47 16.33
N TYR A 84 -2.75 -4.62 16.85
CA TYR A 84 -3.13 -4.76 18.26
C TYR A 84 -1.91 -4.82 19.19
N ASP A 85 -0.72 -5.07 18.66
CA ASP A 85 0.55 -5.10 19.40
C ASP A 85 1.67 -4.44 18.57
N THR A 86 1.59 -3.13 18.42
CA THR A 86 2.55 -2.36 17.64
C THR A 86 3.96 -2.38 18.22
N ASP A 87 4.10 -2.49 19.54
CA ASP A 87 5.41 -2.45 20.19
C ASP A 87 6.24 -3.69 19.84
N THR A 88 5.65 -4.89 19.91
CA THR A 88 6.32 -6.13 19.51
C THR A 88 6.62 -6.13 18.01
N ALA A 89 5.66 -5.73 17.18
CA ALA A 89 5.79 -5.72 15.74
C ALA A 89 6.89 -4.76 15.27
N VAL A 90 6.96 -3.55 15.81
CA VAL A 90 8.00 -2.56 15.50
C VAL A 90 9.36 -2.98 16.05
N GLY A 91 9.41 -3.62 17.22
CA GLY A 91 10.63 -4.20 17.76
C GLY A 91 11.23 -5.22 16.81
N THR A 92 10.43 -6.11 16.25
CA THR A 92 10.84 -7.11 15.25
C THR A 92 11.33 -6.45 13.96
N LEU A 93 10.60 -5.48 13.45
CA LEU A 93 11.02 -4.70 12.27
C LEU A 93 12.37 -4.00 12.51
N GLY A 94 12.56 -3.39 13.67
CA GLY A 94 13.80 -2.70 14.03
C GLY A 94 15.02 -3.61 14.12
N ILE A 95 14.84 -4.90 14.41
CA ILE A 95 15.90 -5.92 14.34
C ILE A 95 16.25 -6.22 12.89
N ASN A 96 15.24 -6.38 12.03
CA ASN A 96 15.40 -6.80 10.64
C ASN A 96 15.81 -5.65 9.71
N LEU A 97 15.44 -4.42 10.04
CA LEU A 97 15.63 -3.24 9.19
C LEU A 97 16.18 -2.04 9.97
N LYS A 98 17.43 -2.14 10.39
CA LYS A 98 18.14 -1.09 11.15
C LYS A 98 18.12 0.28 10.45
N SER A 99 18.13 0.30 9.12
CA SER A 99 18.08 1.54 8.33
C SER A 99 16.74 2.27 8.45
N ILE A 100 15.62 1.55 8.54
CA ILE A 100 14.30 2.16 8.73
C ILE A 100 14.20 2.76 10.14
N ARG A 101 14.80 2.14 11.14
CA ARG A 101 14.80 2.63 12.51
C ARG A 101 15.60 3.93 12.66
N SER A 102 16.70 4.11 11.91
CA SER A 102 17.52 5.32 11.99
C SER A 102 16.86 6.54 11.34
N THR A 103 16.03 6.33 10.32
CA THR A 103 15.26 7.39 9.65
C THR A 103 13.98 7.76 10.39
N THR A 104 13.44 6.88 11.22
CA THR A 104 12.18 7.12 11.97
C THR A 104 12.31 8.10 13.12
N ALA A 105 13.50 8.29 13.65
CA ALA A 105 13.71 9.15 14.82
C ALA A 105 13.66 10.66 14.51
N SER A 106 13.85 11.05 13.24
CA SER A 106 13.96 12.47 12.85
C SER A 106 12.73 13.03 12.12
N ASP A 107 11.89 12.21 11.49
CA ASP A 107 10.97 12.72 10.48
C ASP A 107 9.47 12.54 10.79
N ASN A 108 9.06 12.02 11.94
CA ASN A 108 7.64 11.72 12.28
C ASN A 108 6.88 10.94 11.18
N GLU A 109 7.60 10.18 10.36
CA GLU A 109 7.03 9.47 9.21
C GLU A 109 6.25 8.20 9.58
N PHE A 110 6.42 7.70 10.82
CA PHE A 110 5.70 6.54 11.34
C PHE A 110 4.72 6.94 12.44
N ALA A 111 3.45 6.72 12.21
CA ALA A 111 2.41 6.81 13.22
C ALA A 111 1.93 5.40 13.60
N LEU A 112 2.13 5.01 14.85
CA LEU A 112 1.73 3.71 15.38
C LEU A 112 0.36 3.81 16.04
N HIS A 113 -0.54 2.94 15.62
CA HIS A 113 -1.90 2.86 16.15
C HIS A 113 -2.11 1.48 16.78
N ASN A 114 -1.94 1.41 18.12
CA ASN A 114 -2.16 0.19 18.88
C ASN A 114 -3.67 0.00 19.11
N CYS A 115 -4.35 -0.57 18.12
CA CYS A 115 -5.78 -0.83 18.17
C CYS A 115 -6.18 -2.04 17.32
N LYS A 116 -7.23 -2.72 17.76
CA LYS A 116 -7.76 -3.89 17.07
C LYS A 116 -8.76 -3.48 16.00
N VAL A 117 -8.66 -4.07 14.81
CA VAL A 117 -9.66 -3.94 13.75
C VAL A 117 -11.05 -4.35 14.25
N GLY A 118 -12.09 -3.65 13.79
CA GLY A 118 -13.47 -3.86 14.22
C GLY A 118 -13.85 -3.15 15.53
N THR A 119 -12.93 -2.42 16.15
CA THR A 119 -13.23 -1.58 17.31
C THR A 119 -13.65 -0.16 16.90
N ILE A 120 -14.36 0.52 17.80
CA ILE A 120 -14.72 1.94 17.59
C ILE A 120 -13.46 2.80 17.46
N GLU A 121 -12.43 2.50 18.25
CA GLU A 121 -11.16 3.22 18.20
C GLU A 121 -10.50 3.12 16.82
N PHE A 122 -10.41 1.91 16.25
CA PHE A 122 -9.90 1.70 14.90
C PHE A 122 -10.68 2.50 13.88
N ARG A 123 -12.02 2.41 13.93
CA ARG A 123 -12.90 3.13 13.01
C ARG A 123 -12.72 4.64 13.08
N THR A 124 -12.69 5.21 14.27
CA THR A 124 -12.49 6.65 14.47
C THR A 124 -11.15 7.10 13.88
N LYS A 125 -10.06 6.42 14.23
CA LYS A 125 -8.73 6.75 13.68
C LYS A 125 -8.65 6.62 12.17
N MET A 126 -9.30 5.61 11.60
CA MET A 126 -9.32 5.41 10.15
C MET A 126 -10.12 6.52 9.46
N LEU A 127 -11.25 6.94 10.00
CA LEU A 127 -12.05 8.05 9.47
C LEU A 127 -11.28 9.38 9.49
N ASP A 128 -10.52 9.63 10.56
CA ASP A 128 -9.67 10.83 10.67
C ASP A 128 -8.56 10.91 9.61
N LEU A 129 -8.18 9.76 9.04
CA LEU A 129 -7.08 9.67 8.09
C LEU A 129 -7.53 9.49 6.64
N ILE A 130 -8.75 8.99 6.41
CA ILE A 130 -9.17 8.44 5.13
C ILE A 130 -9.11 9.46 3.98
N GLU A 131 -9.31 10.73 4.27
CA GLU A 131 -9.25 11.80 3.27
C GLU A 131 -7.83 12.03 2.75
N ASP A 132 -6.82 11.76 3.58
CA ASP A 132 -5.41 12.00 3.25
C ASP A 132 -4.68 10.76 2.73
N LEU A 133 -5.24 9.55 2.89
CA LEU A 133 -4.60 8.31 2.50
C LEU A 133 -4.61 8.12 0.99
N ASN A 134 -3.46 7.75 0.42
CA ASN A 134 -3.31 7.37 -0.98
C ASN A 134 -3.29 5.85 -1.17
N TYR A 135 -2.77 5.11 -0.17
CA TYR A 135 -2.54 3.68 -0.29
C TYR A 135 -2.79 2.97 1.04
N ILE A 136 -3.57 1.90 1.01
CA ILE A 136 -3.82 1.05 2.18
C ILE A 136 -3.43 -0.37 1.84
N VAL A 137 -2.69 -1.04 2.74
CA VAL A 137 -2.43 -2.48 2.67
C VAL A 137 -3.11 -3.16 3.84
N ILE A 138 -3.97 -4.13 3.57
CA ILE A 138 -4.67 -4.92 4.59
C ILE A 138 -4.13 -6.34 4.54
N CYS A 139 -3.48 -6.77 5.63
CA CYS A 139 -2.79 -8.05 5.74
C CYS A 139 -2.88 -8.65 7.15
N LEU A 140 -4.10 -8.72 7.65
CA LEU A 140 -4.44 -9.49 8.85
C LEU A 140 -4.31 -10.99 8.57
N GLY A 141 -4.22 -11.81 9.57
CA GLY A 141 -4.03 -13.26 9.42
C GLY A 141 -5.23 -14.05 8.87
N ASP A 142 -6.33 -13.40 8.50
CA ASP A 142 -7.57 -14.01 8.04
C ASP A 142 -8.09 -13.32 6.78
N ASP A 143 -8.32 -14.09 5.70
CA ASP A 143 -8.74 -13.59 4.39
C ASP A 143 -10.13 -12.93 4.41
N ASN A 144 -11.07 -13.47 5.21
CA ASN A 144 -12.41 -12.89 5.33
C ASN A 144 -12.38 -11.58 6.10
N LEU A 145 -11.57 -11.52 7.18
CA LEU A 145 -11.39 -10.29 7.94
C LEU A 145 -10.70 -9.22 7.10
N ASN A 146 -9.74 -9.59 6.26
CA ASN A 146 -9.10 -8.68 5.31
C ASN A 146 -10.13 -8.09 4.35
N LEU A 147 -10.96 -8.95 3.74
CA LEU A 147 -11.99 -8.52 2.79
C LEU A 147 -13.03 -7.62 3.46
N GLN A 148 -13.55 -8.03 4.62
CA GLN A 148 -14.54 -7.24 5.36
C GLN A 148 -13.98 -5.87 5.74
N THR A 149 -12.76 -5.81 6.26
CA THR A 149 -12.08 -4.55 6.61
C THR A 149 -11.93 -3.65 5.37
N ALA A 150 -11.57 -4.23 4.23
CA ALA A 150 -11.43 -3.49 2.98
C ALA A 150 -12.75 -2.89 2.50
N LEU A 151 -13.83 -3.64 2.59
CA LEU A 151 -15.17 -3.18 2.23
C LEU A 151 -15.65 -2.04 3.14
N ASP A 152 -15.46 -2.18 4.45
CA ASP A 152 -15.83 -1.15 5.44
C ASP A 152 -15.05 0.16 5.20
N ILE A 153 -13.77 0.05 4.84
CA ILE A 153 -12.93 1.21 4.52
C ILE A 153 -13.35 1.85 3.19
N ALA A 154 -13.62 1.04 2.15
CA ALA A 154 -14.07 1.55 0.86
C ALA A 154 -15.42 2.27 0.96
N GLU A 155 -16.38 1.71 1.71
CA GLU A 155 -17.66 2.35 2.00
C GLU A 155 -17.46 3.67 2.75
N SER A 156 -16.60 3.67 3.76
CA SER A 156 -16.28 4.88 4.53
C SER A 156 -15.63 5.96 3.66
N ALA A 157 -14.75 5.57 2.76
CA ALA A 157 -14.11 6.48 1.80
C ALA A 157 -15.13 7.10 0.84
N GLU A 158 -16.09 6.34 0.36
CA GLU A 158 -17.18 6.83 -0.50
C GLU A 158 -18.07 7.84 0.23
N ILE A 159 -18.48 7.52 1.47
CA ILE A 159 -19.31 8.41 2.29
C ILE A 159 -18.61 9.75 2.55
N HIS A 160 -17.30 9.75 2.73
CA HIS A 160 -16.49 10.97 2.96
C HIS A 160 -16.01 11.62 1.65
N GLY A 161 -16.58 11.26 0.49
CA GLY A 161 -16.28 11.88 -0.80
C GLY A 161 -14.93 11.47 -1.41
N ARG A 162 -14.22 10.52 -0.83
CA ARG A 162 -12.92 10.05 -1.35
C ARG A 162 -13.08 9.10 -2.54
N GLY A 163 -14.12 8.29 -2.57
CA GLY A 163 -14.33 7.25 -3.58
C GLY A 163 -14.47 7.77 -5.01
N THR A 164 -15.06 8.95 -5.17
CA THR A 164 -15.26 9.57 -6.49
C THR A 164 -14.04 10.34 -7.00
N ALA A 165 -13.12 10.74 -6.10
CA ALA A 165 -11.94 11.55 -6.44
C ALA A 165 -10.69 10.71 -6.77
N ALA A 166 -10.85 9.50 -6.71
CA ALA A 166 -10.14 8.42 -6.92
C ALA A 166 -8.71 8.01 -7.24
N ASN A 167 -7.69 8.63 -6.79
CA ASN A 167 -6.34 8.04 -6.71
C ASN A 167 -6.12 7.41 -5.32
N PHE A 168 -6.80 6.30 -5.08
CA PHE A 168 -6.81 5.62 -3.79
C PHE A 168 -6.76 4.10 -4.00
N CYS A 169 -5.81 3.43 -3.34
CA CYS A 169 -5.63 1.98 -3.45
C CYS A 169 -5.86 1.30 -2.11
N ILE A 170 -6.65 0.25 -2.12
CA ILE A 170 -6.77 -0.71 -1.02
C ILE A 170 -6.26 -2.07 -1.51
N ALA A 171 -5.01 -2.40 -1.20
CA ALA A 171 -4.44 -3.71 -1.45
C ALA A 171 -4.88 -4.69 -0.34
N VAL A 172 -5.58 -5.76 -0.73
CA VAL A 172 -6.22 -6.70 0.20
C VAL A 172 -5.55 -8.06 0.10
N LYS A 173 -4.88 -8.49 1.17
CA LYS A 173 -4.26 -9.83 1.18
C LYS A 173 -5.34 -10.90 1.16
N GLN A 174 -5.23 -11.81 0.20
CA GLN A 174 -6.03 -13.01 0.06
C GLN A 174 -5.09 -14.18 -0.24
N SER A 175 -5.05 -15.18 0.64
CA SER A 175 -4.26 -16.40 0.40
C SER A 175 -4.99 -17.33 -0.57
N GLN A 176 -6.30 -17.38 -0.45
CA GLN A 176 -7.22 -18.07 -1.35
C GLN A 176 -8.46 -17.20 -1.55
N ILE A 177 -8.92 -17.08 -2.78
CA ILE A 177 -10.13 -16.35 -3.05
C ILE A 177 -11.24 -17.33 -3.44
N SER A 178 -12.33 -17.34 -2.68
CA SER A 178 -13.53 -18.08 -3.03
C SER A 178 -14.29 -17.38 -4.15
N LYS A 179 -15.09 -18.12 -4.91
CA LYS A 179 -15.96 -17.53 -5.95
C LYS A 179 -16.88 -16.44 -5.39
N LEU A 180 -17.38 -16.63 -4.18
CA LEU A 180 -18.19 -15.63 -3.50
C LEU A 180 -17.41 -14.35 -3.21
N ASN A 181 -16.16 -14.47 -2.78
CA ASN A 181 -15.30 -13.32 -2.50
C ASN A 181 -14.90 -12.59 -3.79
N GLU A 182 -14.65 -13.30 -4.89
CA GLU A 182 -14.44 -12.71 -6.21
C GLU A 182 -15.64 -11.87 -6.65
N ASP A 183 -16.84 -12.45 -6.58
CA ASP A 183 -18.08 -11.77 -6.97
C ASP A 183 -18.35 -10.55 -6.06
N THR A 184 -18.01 -10.65 -4.78
CA THR A 184 -18.14 -9.55 -3.82
C THR A 184 -17.16 -8.42 -4.15
N LEU A 185 -15.90 -8.73 -4.41
CA LEU A 185 -14.90 -7.75 -4.83
C LEU A 185 -15.27 -7.08 -6.15
N ALA A 186 -15.75 -7.84 -7.12
CA ALA A 186 -16.15 -7.28 -8.41
C ALA A 186 -17.33 -6.30 -8.26
N LYS A 187 -18.33 -6.64 -7.44
CA LYS A 187 -19.44 -5.73 -7.14
C LYS A 187 -18.99 -4.48 -6.40
N ALA A 188 -18.15 -4.64 -5.39
CA ALA A 188 -17.62 -3.53 -4.62
C ALA A 188 -16.76 -2.60 -5.50
N ASN A 189 -15.91 -3.13 -6.36
CA ASN A 189 -15.12 -2.33 -7.29
C ASN A 189 -15.97 -1.54 -8.27
N ASN A 190 -17.10 -2.07 -8.73
CA ASN A 190 -18.06 -1.32 -9.55
C ASN A 190 -18.70 -0.15 -8.78
N THR A 191 -18.81 -0.28 -7.45
CA THR A 191 -19.40 0.77 -6.59
C THR A 191 -18.34 1.78 -6.14
N TYR A 192 -17.13 1.32 -5.79
CA TYR A 192 -16.08 2.09 -5.13
C TYR A 192 -14.90 2.40 -6.07
N ASN A 193 -15.19 2.71 -7.32
CA ASN A 193 -14.22 3.21 -8.29
C ASN A 193 -12.97 2.34 -8.47
N ASN A 194 -13.11 1.03 -8.44
CA ASN A 194 -12.01 0.09 -8.67
C ASN A 194 -10.84 0.18 -7.67
N CYS A 195 -11.08 0.61 -6.45
CA CYS A 195 -10.01 0.83 -5.46
C CYS A 195 -9.52 -0.46 -4.76
N LEU A 196 -10.23 -1.58 -4.86
CA LEU A 196 -9.94 -2.82 -4.14
C LEU A 196 -9.13 -3.78 -5.00
N HIS A 197 -7.90 -4.07 -4.58
CA HIS A 197 -6.96 -4.92 -5.32
C HIS A 197 -6.51 -6.13 -4.49
N PRO A 198 -6.98 -7.34 -4.79
CA PRO A 198 -6.53 -8.55 -4.08
C PRO A 198 -5.10 -8.92 -4.47
N PHE A 199 -4.31 -9.35 -3.49
CA PHE A 199 -2.94 -9.83 -3.70
C PHE A 199 -2.59 -11.01 -2.80
N GLY A 200 -1.50 -11.72 -3.13
CA GLY A 200 -0.95 -12.77 -2.28
C GLY A 200 -1.61 -14.15 -2.44
N MET A 201 -2.44 -14.34 -3.47
CA MET A 201 -3.07 -15.63 -3.77
C MET A 201 -2.00 -16.69 -4.05
N LEU A 202 -2.06 -17.81 -3.35
CA LEU A 202 -1.05 -18.89 -3.43
C LEU A 202 -0.83 -19.38 -4.86
N GLU A 203 -1.89 -19.55 -5.64
CA GLU A 203 -1.81 -19.95 -7.04
C GLU A 203 -1.07 -18.95 -7.94
N THR A 204 -1.03 -17.68 -7.53
CA THR A 204 -0.36 -16.61 -8.28
C THR A 204 1.08 -16.43 -7.82
N ILE A 205 1.33 -16.39 -6.51
CA ILE A 205 2.69 -16.14 -5.97
C ILE A 205 3.65 -17.29 -6.14
N TRP A 206 3.14 -18.53 -6.25
CA TRP A 206 3.97 -19.73 -6.48
C TRP A 206 4.32 -19.96 -7.95
N LYS A 207 4.04 -19.04 -8.85
CA LYS A 207 4.47 -19.12 -10.25
C LYS A 207 6.00 -18.97 -10.35
N LYS A 208 6.61 -19.75 -11.26
CA LYS A 208 8.08 -19.81 -11.43
C LYS A 208 8.72 -18.41 -11.55
N HIS A 209 8.13 -17.51 -12.34
CA HIS A 209 8.68 -16.17 -12.56
C HIS A 209 8.62 -15.26 -11.33
N ILE A 210 7.70 -15.53 -10.39
CA ILE A 210 7.64 -14.83 -9.10
C ILE A 210 8.75 -15.37 -8.19
N ILE A 211 8.86 -16.71 -8.07
CA ILE A 211 9.81 -17.38 -7.18
C ILE A 211 11.27 -17.08 -7.55
N THR A 212 11.58 -17.10 -8.84
CA THR A 212 12.95 -16.91 -9.32
C THR A 212 13.34 -15.44 -9.45
N ASN A 213 12.42 -14.53 -9.13
CA ASN A 213 12.62 -13.09 -9.28
C ASN A 213 13.11 -12.69 -10.69
N ILE A 214 12.83 -13.54 -11.70
CA ILE A 214 13.06 -13.21 -13.10
C ILE A 214 12.14 -12.06 -13.46
N GLY A 215 12.70 -10.93 -13.88
CA GLY A 215 11.92 -9.77 -14.29
C GLY A 215 12.15 -8.52 -13.43
N ILE A 216 13.32 -8.40 -12.79
CA ILE A 216 13.73 -7.13 -12.17
C ILE A 216 13.66 -6.00 -13.21
N GLU A 217 14.10 -6.24 -14.45
CA GLU A 217 13.99 -5.31 -15.56
C GLU A 217 12.53 -4.98 -15.88
N GLN A 218 11.63 -5.97 -15.86
CA GLN A 218 10.21 -5.74 -16.08
C GLN A 218 9.57 -4.91 -14.97
N LYS A 219 9.97 -5.11 -13.71
CA LYS A 219 9.51 -4.27 -12.60
C LYS A 219 9.95 -2.82 -12.77
N ALA A 220 11.22 -2.61 -13.12
CA ALA A 220 11.77 -1.29 -13.37
C ALA A 220 11.05 -0.61 -14.55
N HIS A 221 10.79 -1.37 -15.62
CA HIS A 221 10.05 -0.90 -16.79
C HIS A 221 8.62 -0.51 -16.44
N ASN A 222 7.88 -1.38 -15.75
CA ASN A 222 6.52 -1.10 -15.33
C ASN A 222 6.44 0.16 -14.45
N PHE A 223 7.39 0.32 -13.53
CA PHE A 223 7.46 1.51 -12.68
C PHE A 223 7.75 2.77 -13.51
N PHE A 224 8.74 2.70 -14.38
CA PHE A 224 9.12 3.82 -15.24
C PHE A 224 7.99 4.22 -16.18
N ASP A 225 7.37 3.25 -16.85
CA ASP A 225 6.26 3.50 -17.78
C ASP A 225 5.07 4.12 -17.04
N SER A 226 4.70 3.58 -15.88
CA SER A 226 3.63 4.14 -15.05
C SER A 226 3.94 5.57 -14.58
N TYR A 227 5.19 5.86 -14.28
CA TYR A 227 5.62 7.20 -13.89
C TYR A 227 5.57 8.17 -15.07
N THR A 228 6.02 7.74 -16.25
CA THR A 228 6.05 8.58 -17.46
C THR A 228 4.69 8.79 -18.10
N GLU A 229 3.76 7.84 -17.99
CA GLU A 229 2.37 8.00 -18.45
C GLU A 229 1.62 9.06 -17.65
N LEU A 230 1.96 9.21 -16.37
CA LEU A 230 1.29 10.12 -15.43
C LEU A 230 1.95 11.51 -15.39
N SER A 231 3.19 11.65 -15.84
CA SER A 231 3.92 12.91 -15.93
C SER A 231 3.81 13.58 -17.31
#